data_4add7224e965effa4083ba4814bfdbe6
#
_entry.id   4add7224e965effa4083ba4814bfdbe6
#
_cell.length_a   1.000
_cell.length_b   1.000
_cell.length_c   1.000
_cell.angle_alpha   90.00
_cell.angle_beta   90.00
_cell.angle_gamma   90.00
#
_symmetry.space_group_name_H-M   'P 1'
#
loop_
_entity.id
_entity.type
_entity.pdbx_description
1 polymer ?
#
loop_
_entity_poly.entity_id
_entity_poly.type
_entity_poly.pdbx_seq_one_letter_code
_entity_poly.pdbx_strand_id
1 'polypeptide(L)'
;ADEAQWQEVANQALARFGKIHMVVNNAGVGGDIGPIENQDKKGWQWALDVNLMGVVYGAKIMTPLIKEHGEGGWIVNVASMAGIGGGPYLGAYTATKAAVVALSESWAGELEDKGIHVSVLCPAFVQTRIHESERNRPAKYKSGSAHTPDEGSFTNSTKQMVDNGIEVSIVGRRVVEALEDGEFYIFTHPNYHPVMQERNAAIDAAFI
;
A
#
# COMPACT_ATOMS: atom_id res chain seq x y z
N ALA A 1 -11.00 7.29 1.01
CA ALA A 1 -10.52 7.72 2.32
C ALA A 1 -11.23 9.02 2.74
N ASP A 2 -11.32 9.24 4.03
CA ASP A 2 -12.00 10.40 4.64
C ASP A 2 -11.22 10.77 5.90
N GLU A 3 -10.68 12.00 5.93
CA GLU A 3 -9.84 12.48 7.04
C GLU A 3 -10.63 12.59 8.36
N ALA A 4 -11.92 12.99 8.30
CA ALA A 4 -12.77 13.09 9.49
C ALA A 4 -13.03 11.71 10.13
N GLN A 5 -13.21 10.67 9.31
CA GLN A 5 -13.33 9.29 9.82
C GLN A 5 -12.04 8.79 10.46
N TRP A 6 -10.88 9.17 9.93
CA TRP A 6 -9.59 8.87 10.57
C TRP A 6 -9.47 9.51 11.95
N GLN A 7 -9.88 10.79 12.09
CA GLN A 7 -9.88 11.48 13.38
C GLN A 7 -10.83 10.79 14.38
N GLU A 8 -12.00 10.38 13.94
CA GLU A 8 -12.97 9.67 14.78
C GLU A 8 -12.41 8.32 15.27
N VAL A 9 -11.77 7.55 14.39
CA VAL A 9 -11.10 6.28 14.76
C VAL A 9 -9.98 6.53 15.77
N ALA A 10 -9.17 7.57 15.59
CA ALA A 10 -8.13 7.94 16.53
C ALA A 10 -8.69 8.30 17.91
N ASN A 11 -9.75 9.10 17.96
CA ASN A 11 -10.42 9.48 19.20
C ASN A 11 -10.98 8.25 19.94
N GLN A 12 -11.63 7.33 19.24
CA GLN A 12 -12.15 6.09 19.82
C GLN A 12 -11.03 5.18 20.33
N ALA A 13 -9.93 5.06 19.59
CA ALA A 13 -8.77 4.28 20.03
C ALA A 13 -8.14 4.86 21.30
N LEU A 14 -7.95 6.17 21.37
CA LEU A 14 -7.43 6.85 22.57
C LEU A 14 -8.37 6.69 23.76
N ALA A 15 -9.69 6.87 23.55
CA ALA A 15 -10.68 6.70 24.61
C ALA A 15 -10.68 5.26 25.17
N ARG A 16 -10.40 4.26 24.34
CA ARG A 16 -10.43 2.84 24.70
C ARG A 16 -9.12 2.35 25.31
N PHE A 17 -7.98 2.78 24.77
CA PHE A 17 -6.66 2.22 25.07
C PHE A 17 -5.70 3.22 25.72
N GLY A 18 -6.03 4.50 25.75
CA GLY A 18 -5.23 5.57 26.33
C GLY A 18 -4.08 6.05 25.44
N LYS A 19 -3.42 5.15 24.72
CA LYS A 19 -2.27 5.44 23.84
C LYS A 19 -2.35 4.64 22.55
N ILE A 20 -1.72 5.17 21.50
CA ILE A 20 -1.55 4.50 20.21
C ILE A 20 -0.05 4.38 19.95
N HIS A 21 0.46 3.14 19.83
CA HIS A 21 1.87 2.86 19.58
C HIS A 21 2.14 2.41 18.14
N MET A 22 1.11 1.98 17.42
CA MET A 22 1.27 1.49 16.05
C MET A 22 0.09 1.89 15.18
N VAL A 23 0.39 2.26 13.94
CA VAL A 23 -0.59 2.35 12.86
C VAL A 23 -0.16 1.47 11.68
N VAL A 24 -1.11 0.69 11.16
CA VAL A 24 -0.92 -0.11 9.94
C VAL A 24 -1.83 0.44 8.85
N ASN A 25 -1.26 1.17 7.90
CA ASN A 25 -1.96 1.71 6.75
C ASN A 25 -2.12 0.63 5.68
N ASN A 26 -3.11 -0.26 5.89
CA ASN A 26 -3.30 -1.47 5.09
C ASN A 26 -4.38 -1.34 4.01
N ALA A 27 -5.35 -0.45 4.16
CA ALA A 27 -6.47 -0.33 3.22
C ALA A 27 -5.97 -0.08 1.79
N GLY A 28 -6.47 -0.88 0.83
CA GLY A 28 -6.07 -0.77 -0.55
C GLY A 28 -7.07 -1.39 -1.52
N VAL A 29 -7.06 -0.89 -2.75
CA VAL A 29 -7.91 -1.32 -3.86
C VAL A 29 -7.09 -1.48 -5.13
N GLY A 30 -7.52 -2.36 -6.04
CA GLY A 30 -6.83 -2.59 -7.31
C GLY A 30 -6.91 -1.42 -8.28
N GLY A 31 -7.99 -0.63 -8.23
CA GLY A 31 -8.29 0.36 -9.26
C GLY A 31 -8.74 -0.29 -10.57
N ASP A 32 -8.79 0.51 -11.64
CA ASP A 32 -9.11 0.01 -12.97
C ASP A 32 -7.93 -0.75 -13.57
N ILE A 33 -8.21 -1.84 -14.26
CA ILE A 33 -7.24 -2.65 -14.99
C ILE A 33 -7.39 -2.40 -16.50
N GLY A 34 -6.30 -2.21 -17.21
CA GLY A 34 -6.30 -2.02 -18.66
C GLY A 34 -5.23 -1.03 -19.13
N PRO A 35 -5.13 -0.81 -20.47
CA PRO A 35 -4.24 0.18 -21.03
C PRO A 35 -4.49 1.56 -20.41
N ILE A 36 -3.43 2.31 -20.15
CA ILE A 36 -3.50 3.56 -19.38
C ILE A 36 -4.41 4.60 -20.06
N GLU A 37 -4.42 4.64 -21.37
CA GLU A 37 -5.26 5.53 -22.19
C GLU A 37 -6.75 5.21 -22.09
N ASN A 38 -7.12 4.02 -21.64
CA ASN A 38 -8.50 3.57 -21.49
C ASN A 38 -9.00 3.61 -20.03
N GLN A 39 -8.12 3.89 -19.07
CA GLN A 39 -8.50 3.92 -17.66
C GLN A 39 -9.34 5.16 -17.33
N ASP A 40 -10.44 4.96 -16.62
CA ASP A 40 -11.36 6.05 -16.26
C ASP A 40 -10.79 6.95 -15.16
N LYS A 41 -11.00 8.26 -15.28
CA LYS A 41 -10.57 9.24 -14.25
C LYS A 41 -11.10 8.93 -12.86
N LYS A 42 -12.32 8.40 -12.75
CA LYS A 42 -12.91 8.05 -11.44
C LYS A 42 -12.26 6.83 -10.83
N GLY A 43 -11.78 5.88 -11.65
CA GLY A 43 -10.98 4.75 -11.20
C GLY A 43 -9.63 5.19 -10.64
N TRP A 44 -8.95 6.10 -11.35
CA TRP A 44 -7.74 6.74 -10.87
C TRP A 44 -7.97 7.47 -9.53
N GLN A 45 -9.04 8.29 -9.44
CA GLN A 45 -9.35 9.02 -8.22
C GLN A 45 -9.64 8.07 -7.05
N TRP A 46 -10.36 6.97 -7.30
CA TRP A 46 -10.60 5.97 -6.26
C TRP A 46 -9.32 5.33 -5.74
N ALA A 47 -8.42 4.93 -6.64
CA ALA A 47 -7.12 4.36 -6.26
C ALA A 47 -6.26 5.39 -5.48
N LEU A 48 -6.20 6.63 -5.95
CA LEU A 48 -5.49 7.72 -5.25
C LEU A 48 -6.06 7.97 -3.86
N ASP A 49 -7.37 8.09 -3.73
CA ASP A 49 -8.03 8.41 -2.45
C ASP A 49 -7.85 7.27 -1.44
N VAL A 50 -7.92 6.01 -1.87
CA VAL A 50 -7.80 4.88 -0.95
C VAL A 50 -6.34 4.54 -0.68
N ASN A 51 -5.55 4.26 -1.73
CA ASN A 51 -4.21 3.69 -1.58
C ASN A 51 -3.18 4.72 -1.12
N LEU A 52 -3.34 6.00 -1.50
CA LEU A 52 -2.38 7.05 -1.16
C LEU A 52 -2.93 7.98 -0.08
N MET A 53 -4.07 8.65 -0.32
CA MET A 53 -4.59 9.62 0.66
C MET A 53 -5.00 8.96 1.97
N GLY A 54 -5.48 7.70 1.94
CA GLY A 54 -5.73 6.92 3.14
C GLY A 54 -4.47 6.77 4.01
N VAL A 55 -3.32 6.53 3.40
CA VAL A 55 -2.02 6.43 4.08
C VAL A 55 -1.59 7.81 4.61
N VAL A 56 -1.74 8.87 3.81
CA VAL A 56 -1.43 10.26 4.21
C VAL A 56 -2.24 10.68 5.44
N TYR A 57 -3.55 10.42 5.45
CA TYR A 57 -4.41 10.74 6.61
C TYR A 57 -4.04 9.92 7.85
N GLY A 58 -3.74 8.63 7.67
CA GLY A 58 -3.27 7.77 8.75
C GLY A 58 -2.02 8.33 9.41
N ALA A 59 -1.01 8.70 8.63
CA ALA A 59 0.21 9.27 9.17
C ALA A 59 -0.01 10.67 9.78
N LYS A 60 -0.75 11.55 9.10
CA LYS A 60 -1.04 12.91 9.59
C LYS A 60 -1.72 12.90 10.96
N ILE A 61 -2.65 11.97 11.18
CA ILE A 61 -3.46 11.90 12.40
C ILE A 61 -2.76 11.08 13.48
N MET A 62 -2.17 9.94 13.14
CA MET A 62 -1.61 9.02 14.13
C MET A 62 -0.20 9.40 14.58
N THR A 63 0.63 9.99 13.69
CA THR A 63 2.01 10.36 14.07
C THR A 63 2.09 11.32 15.26
N PRO A 64 1.30 12.41 15.33
CA PRO A 64 1.31 13.28 16.53
C PRO A 64 0.93 12.52 17.81
N LEU A 65 -0.04 11.62 17.74
CA LEU A 65 -0.51 10.84 18.90
C LEU A 65 0.54 9.83 19.39
N ILE A 66 1.30 9.24 18.44
CA ILE A 66 2.44 8.37 18.80
C ILE A 66 3.57 9.19 19.41
N LYS A 67 3.83 10.40 18.91
CA LYS A 67 4.86 11.30 19.47
C LYS A 67 4.51 11.78 20.88
N GLU A 68 3.24 12.03 21.17
CA GLU A 68 2.76 12.69 22.39
C GLU A 68 3.13 11.91 23.66
N HIS A 69 3.04 10.57 23.64
CA HIS A 69 3.35 9.76 24.83
C HIS A 69 4.84 9.46 25.03
N GLY A 70 5.70 9.71 24.03
CA GLY A 70 7.16 9.61 24.17
C GLY A 70 7.72 8.19 24.34
N GLU A 71 6.91 7.14 24.17
CA GLU A 71 7.33 5.74 24.33
C GLU A 71 7.82 5.11 23.00
N GLY A 72 7.83 5.91 21.92
CA GLY A 72 8.14 5.41 20.58
C GLY A 72 6.98 4.67 19.93
N GLY A 73 7.23 4.07 18.77
CA GLY A 73 6.17 3.34 18.06
C GLY A 73 6.50 2.98 16.62
N TRP A 74 5.47 2.53 15.88
CA TRP A 74 5.61 2.03 14.53
C TRP A 74 4.57 2.59 13.57
N ILE A 75 5.00 2.87 12.35
CA ILE A 75 4.14 3.16 11.20
C ILE A 75 4.45 2.11 10.13
N VAL A 76 3.49 1.26 9.82
CA VAL A 76 3.62 0.24 8.78
C VAL A 76 2.74 0.62 7.59
N ASN A 77 3.35 0.92 6.45
CA ASN A 77 2.63 1.26 5.22
C ASN A 77 2.61 0.07 4.25
N VAL A 78 1.43 -0.34 3.83
CA VAL A 78 1.29 -1.47 2.90
C VAL A 78 1.33 -0.95 1.46
N ALA A 79 2.49 -1.08 0.84
CA ALA A 79 2.71 -0.83 -0.59
C ALA A 79 2.43 -2.09 -1.44
N SER A 80 3.32 -2.46 -2.31
CA SER A 80 3.30 -3.67 -3.16
C SER A 80 4.62 -3.80 -3.90
N MET A 81 4.96 -4.99 -4.36
CA MET A 81 6.02 -5.18 -5.38
C MET A 81 5.73 -4.36 -6.65
N ALA A 82 4.46 -4.13 -6.99
CA ALA A 82 4.06 -3.22 -8.08
C ALA A 82 4.47 -1.76 -7.85
N GLY A 83 4.73 -1.35 -6.62
CA GLY A 83 5.28 -0.03 -6.29
C GLY A 83 6.79 0.08 -6.48
N ILE A 84 7.49 -1.05 -6.55
CA ILE A 84 8.94 -1.11 -6.82
C ILE A 84 9.19 -1.29 -8.32
N GLY A 85 8.48 -2.21 -8.96
CA GLY A 85 8.55 -2.44 -10.40
C GLY A 85 7.16 -2.33 -11.02
N GLY A 86 6.97 -1.42 -11.97
CA GLY A 86 5.68 -1.23 -12.63
C GLY A 86 5.26 -2.46 -13.44
N GLY A 87 3.98 -2.82 -13.37
CA GLY A 87 3.38 -3.84 -14.22
C GLY A 87 2.47 -3.24 -15.29
N PRO A 88 2.37 -3.83 -16.48
CA PRO A 88 1.43 -3.38 -17.49
C PRO A 88 -0.01 -3.46 -16.98
N TYR A 89 -0.87 -2.61 -17.50
CA TYR A 89 -2.31 -2.54 -17.21
C TYR A 89 -2.72 -2.15 -15.78
N LEU A 90 -1.77 -1.86 -14.89
CA LEU A 90 -2.00 -1.50 -13.48
C LEU A 90 -1.62 -0.04 -13.18
N GLY A 91 -1.82 0.90 -14.11
CA GLY A 91 -1.30 2.26 -14.02
C GLY A 91 -1.60 2.97 -12.69
N ALA A 92 -2.87 3.13 -12.33
CA ALA A 92 -3.27 3.81 -11.09
C ALA A 92 -2.78 3.07 -9.83
N TYR A 93 -2.87 1.74 -9.82
CA TYR A 93 -2.39 0.92 -8.71
C TYR A 93 -0.88 1.08 -8.50
N THR A 94 -0.09 0.87 -9.56
CA THR A 94 1.36 1.02 -9.55
C THR A 94 1.78 2.41 -9.09
N ALA A 95 1.20 3.47 -9.66
CA ALA A 95 1.52 4.84 -9.29
C ALA A 95 1.26 5.11 -7.80
N THR A 96 0.11 4.66 -7.27
CA THR A 96 -0.21 4.85 -5.86
C THR A 96 0.70 4.05 -4.94
N LYS A 97 1.08 2.82 -5.29
CA LYS A 97 1.97 1.98 -4.48
C LYS A 97 3.43 2.46 -4.52
N ALA A 98 3.89 2.99 -5.66
CA ALA A 98 5.18 3.66 -5.75
C ALA A 98 5.23 4.94 -4.90
N ALA A 99 4.15 5.73 -4.92
CA ALA A 99 4.04 6.91 -4.07
C ALA A 99 4.08 6.55 -2.57
N VAL A 100 3.45 5.43 -2.14
CA VAL A 100 3.52 4.96 -0.75
C VAL A 100 4.94 4.55 -0.36
N VAL A 101 5.71 3.92 -1.26
CA VAL A 101 7.13 3.60 -0.99
C VAL A 101 7.92 4.88 -0.75
N ALA A 102 7.90 5.83 -1.70
CA ALA A 102 8.63 7.09 -1.61
C ALA A 102 8.22 7.94 -0.39
N LEU A 103 6.92 7.95 -0.08
CA LEU A 103 6.39 8.63 1.11
C LEU A 103 6.89 7.99 2.41
N SER A 104 7.00 6.67 2.46
CA SER A 104 7.53 5.95 3.61
C SER A 104 9.02 6.25 3.84
N GLU A 105 9.80 6.35 2.76
CA GLU A 105 11.22 6.75 2.81
C GLU A 105 11.37 8.17 3.40
N SER A 106 10.56 9.12 2.94
CA SER A 106 10.54 10.49 3.49
C SER A 106 10.20 10.50 4.97
N TRP A 107 9.15 9.79 5.39
CA TRP A 107 8.76 9.74 6.81
C TRP A 107 9.78 9.05 7.69
N ALA A 108 10.45 8.02 7.21
CA ALA A 108 11.52 7.37 7.98
C ALA A 108 12.60 8.39 8.35
N GLY A 109 13.04 9.22 7.40
CA GLY A 109 14.01 10.29 7.65
C GLY A 109 13.49 11.37 8.63
N GLU A 110 12.19 11.72 8.56
CA GLU A 110 11.58 12.72 9.46
C GLU A 110 11.44 12.23 10.91
N LEU A 111 11.38 10.90 11.12
CA LEU A 111 11.05 10.28 12.40
C LEU A 111 12.22 9.54 13.05
N GLU A 112 13.39 9.52 12.40
CA GLU A 112 14.58 8.76 12.82
C GLU A 112 14.98 9.04 14.27
N ASP A 113 14.96 10.33 14.67
CA ASP A 113 15.35 10.79 16.01
C ASP A 113 14.17 10.88 17.01
N LYS A 114 12.99 10.37 16.64
CA LYS A 114 11.77 10.43 17.46
C LYS A 114 11.40 9.09 18.11
N GLY A 115 12.20 8.05 17.89
CA GLY A 115 11.90 6.71 18.37
C GLY A 115 10.68 6.07 17.69
N ILE A 116 10.30 6.58 16.51
CA ILE A 116 9.19 6.05 15.72
C ILE A 116 9.75 5.39 14.46
N HIS A 117 9.55 4.07 14.37
CA HIS A 117 10.00 3.30 13.22
C HIS A 117 8.96 3.35 12.10
N VAL A 118 9.42 3.56 10.88
CA VAL A 118 8.60 3.46 9.68
C VAL A 118 9.05 2.24 8.90
N SER A 119 8.09 1.41 8.49
CA SER A 119 8.35 0.27 7.62
C SER A 119 7.40 0.27 6.43
N VAL A 120 7.88 -0.17 5.28
CA VAL A 120 7.08 -0.33 4.06
C VAL A 120 7.00 -1.80 3.67
N LEU A 121 5.80 -2.36 3.73
CA LEU A 121 5.50 -3.74 3.34
C LEU A 121 5.23 -3.79 1.84
N CYS A 122 6.02 -4.56 1.11
CA CYS A 122 5.95 -4.71 -0.34
C CYS A 122 5.63 -6.17 -0.74
N PRO A 123 4.42 -6.66 -0.53
CA PRO A 123 4.06 -8.01 -0.92
C PRO A 123 3.85 -8.12 -2.45
N ALA A 124 4.06 -9.33 -2.99
CA ALA A 124 3.54 -9.71 -4.29
C ALA A 124 2.14 -10.35 -4.13
N PHE A 125 1.94 -11.57 -4.59
CA PHE A 125 0.62 -12.21 -4.55
C PHE A 125 0.36 -12.91 -3.21
N VAL A 126 -0.68 -12.45 -2.52
CA VAL A 126 -1.13 -12.95 -1.22
C VAL A 126 -2.60 -13.35 -1.34
N GLN A 127 -2.99 -14.46 -0.75
CA GLN A 127 -4.37 -14.97 -0.73
C GLN A 127 -5.30 -14.01 0.02
N THR A 128 -5.80 -13.03 -0.72
CA THR A 128 -6.69 -11.96 -0.23
C THR A 128 -7.83 -11.74 -1.22
N ARG A 129 -8.70 -10.80 -0.91
CA ARG A 129 -9.79 -10.39 -1.79
C ARG A 129 -9.49 -9.08 -2.55
N ILE A 130 -8.23 -8.75 -2.77
CA ILE A 130 -7.84 -7.50 -3.45
C ILE A 130 -8.38 -7.45 -4.90
N HIS A 131 -8.39 -8.58 -5.60
CA HIS A 131 -8.94 -8.72 -6.94
C HIS A 131 -10.46 -8.48 -7.02
N GLU A 132 -11.16 -8.54 -5.89
CA GLU A 132 -12.60 -8.24 -5.77
C GLU A 132 -12.86 -6.83 -5.23
N SER A 133 -11.89 -5.91 -5.27
CA SER A 133 -12.04 -4.58 -4.64
C SER A 133 -13.22 -3.79 -5.16
N GLU A 134 -13.69 -4.03 -6.39
CA GLU A 134 -14.90 -3.42 -6.98
C GLU A 134 -16.15 -3.55 -6.10
N ARG A 135 -16.28 -4.63 -5.30
CA ARG A 135 -17.39 -4.81 -4.35
C ARG A 135 -17.53 -3.65 -3.36
N ASN A 136 -16.43 -2.95 -3.08
CA ASN A 136 -16.35 -1.84 -2.12
C ASN A 136 -16.33 -0.47 -2.80
N ARG A 137 -16.46 -0.39 -4.14
CA ARG A 137 -16.36 0.89 -4.87
C ARG A 137 -17.59 1.76 -4.64
N PRO A 138 -17.46 2.92 -3.97
CA PRO A 138 -18.56 3.84 -3.75
C PRO A 138 -19.12 4.39 -5.06
N ALA A 139 -20.42 4.72 -5.06
CA ALA A 139 -21.13 5.21 -6.26
C ALA A 139 -20.47 6.45 -6.88
N LYS A 140 -19.88 7.33 -6.09
CA LYS A 140 -19.18 8.53 -6.57
C LYS A 140 -18.01 8.24 -7.52
N TYR A 141 -17.41 7.04 -7.41
CA TYR A 141 -16.28 6.62 -8.28
C TYR A 141 -16.72 5.72 -9.44
N LYS A 142 -17.98 5.31 -9.49
CA LYS A 142 -18.48 4.50 -10.62
C LYS A 142 -18.60 5.37 -11.86
N SER A 143 -17.99 4.94 -12.97
CA SER A 143 -18.20 5.55 -14.29
C SER A 143 -19.52 5.07 -14.90
N GLY A 144 -20.17 5.94 -15.66
CA GLY A 144 -21.37 5.56 -16.41
C GLY A 144 -21.08 4.76 -17.68
N SER A 145 -19.82 4.68 -18.10
CA SER A 145 -19.39 3.83 -19.21
C SER A 145 -19.10 2.45 -18.66
N ALA A 146 -19.83 1.45 -19.15
CA ALA A 146 -19.40 0.06 -19.00
C ALA A 146 -18.08 -0.08 -19.78
N HIS A 147 -16.96 0.14 -19.11
CA HIS A 147 -15.69 -0.32 -19.63
C HIS A 147 -15.72 -1.83 -19.51
N THR A 148 -15.97 -2.49 -20.61
CA THR A 148 -15.58 -3.89 -20.79
C THR A 148 -14.18 -3.82 -21.39
N PRO A 149 -13.15 -3.97 -20.59
CA PRO A 149 -11.85 -4.32 -21.13
C PRO A 149 -11.96 -5.71 -21.76
N ASP A 150 -10.97 -6.06 -22.53
CA ASP A 150 -10.65 -7.47 -22.81
C ASP A 150 -10.23 -8.15 -21.48
N GLU A 151 -11.13 -8.03 -20.51
CA GLU A 151 -10.98 -8.26 -19.07
C GLU A 151 -10.82 -9.72 -18.76
N GLY A 152 -11.24 -10.59 -19.66
CA GLY A 152 -11.31 -12.01 -19.36
C GLY A 152 -9.94 -12.63 -19.10
N SER A 153 -8.90 -12.23 -19.82
CA SER A 153 -7.59 -12.88 -19.70
C SER A 153 -6.75 -12.33 -18.55
N PHE A 154 -6.58 -11.01 -18.43
CA PHE A 154 -5.68 -10.43 -17.40
C PHE A 154 -6.31 -10.47 -16.01
N THR A 155 -7.60 -10.19 -15.88
CA THR A 155 -8.33 -10.26 -14.59
C THR A 155 -8.35 -11.69 -14.08
N ASN A 156 -8.58 -12.69 -14.94
CA ASN A 156 -8.53 -14.09 -14.57
C ASN A 156 -7.11 -14.53 -14.16
N SER A 157 -6.08 -14.07 -14.88
CA SER A 157 -4.69 -14.35 -14.53
C SER A 157 -4.32 -13.73 -13.18
N THR A 158 -4.71 -12.47 -12.93
CA THR A 158 -4.46 -11.81 -11.63
C THR A 158 -5.19 -12.53 -10.50
N LYS A 159 -6.45 -12.95 -10.72
CA LYS A 159 -7.19 -13.75 -9.75
C LYS A 159 -6.46 -15.05 -9.43
N GLN A 160 -6.03 -15.80 -10.44
CA GLN A 160 -5.28 -17.05 -10.25
C GLN A 160 -3.97 -16.82 -9.48
N MET A 161 -3.23 -15.74 -9.78
CA MET A 161 -2.00 -15.41 -9.06
C MET A 161 -2.28 -15.09 -7.59
N VAL A 162 -3.36 -14.38 -7.29
CA VAL A 162 -3.78 -14.09 -5.91
C VAL A 162 -4.23 -15.35 -5.19
N ASP A 163 -5.05 -16.19 -5.82
CA ASP A 163 -5.57 -17.44 -5.25
C ASP A 163 -4.42 -18.44 -4.97
N ASN A 164 -3.37 -18.44 -5.80
CA ASN A 164 -2.16 -19.25 -5.64
C ASN A 164 -1.04 -18.54 -4.86
N GLY A 165 -1.29 -17.35 -4.35
CA GLY A 165 -0.33 -16.59 -3.56
C GLY A 165 -0.02 -17.21 -2.20
N ILE A 166 0.87 -16.57 -1.44
CA ILE A 166 1.16 -17.02 -0.08
C ILE A 166 -0.01 -16.71 0.87
N GLU A 167 -0.12 -17.46 1.94
CA GLU A 167 -1.14 -17.22 2.98
C GLU A 167 -0.89 -15.89 3.73
N VAL A 168 -1.98 -15.21 4.12
CA VAL A 168 -1.91 -13.97 4.93
C VAL A 168 -1.14 -14.17 6.22
N SER A 169 -1.24 -15.35 6.84
CA SER A 169 -0.52 -15.71 8.07
C SER A 169 1.01 -15.64 7.93
N ILE A 170 1.54 -15.98 6.75
CA ILE A 170 2.97 -15.88 6.43
C ILE A 170 3.40 -14.41 6.38
N VAL A 171 2.59 -13.57 5.73
CA VAL A 171 2.84 -12.12 5.68
C VAL A 171 2.83 -11.52 7.08
N GLY A 172 1.84 -11.90 7.91
CA GLY A 172 1.74 -11.41 9.28
C GLY A 172 2.97 -11.75 10.13
N ARG A 173 3.46 -13.00 10.07
CA ARG A 173 4.69 -13.39 10.77
C ARG A 173 5.90 -12.61 10.28
N ARG A 174 6.06 -12.48 8.96
CA ARG A 174 7.18 -11.72 8.38
C ARG A 174 7.18 -10.25 8.80
N VAL A 175 5.99 -9.65 8.93
CA VAL A 175 5.87 -8.27 9.45
C VAL A 175 6.35 -8.19 10.89
N VAL A 176 5.94 -9.11 11.76
CA VAL A 176 6.38 -9.11 13.17
C VAL A 176 7.90 -9.26 13.26
N GLU A 177 8.50 -10.23 12.57
CA GLU A 177 9.95 -10.44 12.52
C GLU A 177 10.68 -9.16 12.05
N ALA A 178 10.20 -8.54 10.97
CA ALA A 178 10.79 -7.32 10.44
C ALA A 178 10.73 -6.13 11.41
N LEU A 179 9.64 -6.01 12.16
CA LEU A 179 9.51 -4.95 13.17
C LEU A 179 10.43 -5.19 14.36
N GLU A 180 10.61 -6.44 14.80
CA GLU A 180 11.56 -6.82 15.85
C GLU A 180 13.02 -6.52 15.43
N ASP A 181 13.35 -6.73 14.15
CA ASP A 181 14.67 -6.48 13.57
C ASP A 181 14.87 -5.02 13.11
N GLY A 182 13.84 -4.17 13.18
CA GLY A 182 13.90 -2.76 12.78
C GLY A 182 14.03 -2.55 11.26
N GLU A 183 13.54 -3.50 10.44
CA GLU A 183 13.63 -3.42 8.99
C GLU A 183 12.72 -2.32 8.42
N PHE A 184 13.26 -1.52 7.49
CA PHE A 184 12.47 -0.53 6.75
C PHE A 184 11.68 -1.16 5.59
N TYR A 185 12.36 -1.91 4.69
CA TYR A 185 11.69 -2.62 3.60
C TYR A 185 11.32 -4.05 4.01
N ILE A 186 10.02 -4.37 3.99
CA ILE A 186 9.52 -5.70 4.32
C ILE A 186 9.09 -6.40 3.03
N PHE A 187 9.94 -7.29 2.53
CA PHE A 187 9.61 -8.15 1.38
C PHE A 187 9.17 -9.53 1.86
N THR A 188 8.12 -10.05 1.21
CA THR A 188 7.52 -11.34 1.53
C THR A 188 7.77 -12.41 0.46
N HIS A 189 8.35 -12.01 -0.68
CA HIS A 189 8.54 -12.86 -1.85
C HIS A 189 9.98 -12.76 -2.37
N PRO A 190 10.93 -13.53 -1.81
CA PRO A 190 12.35 -13.43 -2.18
C PRO A 190 12.63 -13.77 -3.65
N ASN A 191 11.75 -14.53 -4.29
CA ASN A 191 11.83 -14.85 -5.71
C ASN A 191 11.66 -13.64 -6.66
N TYR A 192 11.23 -12.49 -6.15
CA TYR A 192 11.17 -11.22 -6.91
C TYR A 192 12.49 -10.43 -6.87
N HIS A 193 13.45 -10.84 -6.07
CA HIS A 193 14.74 -10.14 -5.97
C HIS A 193 15.46 -9.97 -7.33
N PRO A 194 15.53 -10.97 -8.23
CA PRO A 194 16.12 -10.78 -9.55
C PRO A 194 15.48 -9.68 -10.39
N VAL A 195 14.15 -9.53 -10.34
CA VAL A 195 13.43 -8.47 -11.05
C VAL A 195 13.83 -7.07 -10.54
N MET A 196 14.03 -6.95 -9.23
CA MET A 196 14.52 -5.70 -8.62
C MET A 196 15.96 -5.40 -9.03
N GLN A 197 16.83 -6.41 -9.05
CA GLN A 197 18.23 -6.27 -9.50
C GLN A 197 18.30 -5.79 -10.96
N GLU A 198 17.51 -6.37 -11.85
CA GLU A 198 17.45 -5.98 -13.25
C GLU A 198 17.01 -4.51 -13.42
N ARG A 199 15.94 -4.09 -12.71
CA ARG A 199 15.48 -2.70 -12.71
C ARG A 199 16.57 -1.75 -12.19
N ASN A 200 17.22 -2.07 -11.09
CA ASN A 200 18.24 -1.23 -10.50
C ASN A 200 19.46 -1.13 -11.43
N ALA A 201 19.89 -2.24 -12.04
CA ALA A 201 20.96 -2.23 -13.04
C ALA A 201 20.65 -1.34 -14.25
N ALA A 202 19.39 -1.33 -14.71
CA ALA A 202 18.97 -0.44 -15.79
C ALA A 202 18.98 1.04 -15.38
N ILE A 203 18.63 1.35 -14.13
CA ILE A 203 18.72 2.71 -13.58
C ILE A 203 20.19 3.13 -13.46
N ASP A 204 21.04 2.28 -12.86
CA ASP A 204 22.47 2.56 -12.68
C ASP A 204 23.16 2.80 -14.04
N ALA A 205 22.83 2.01 -15.05
CA ALA A 205 23.35 2.18 -16.41
C ALA A 205 22.95 3.51 -17.08
N ALA A 206 21.94 4.21 -16.58
CA ALA A 206 21.52 5.52 -17.09
C ALA A 206 22.29 6.70 -16.46
N PHE A 207 23.05 6.48 -15.40
CA PHE A 207 23.97 7.46 -14.84
C PHE A 207 25.30 7.35 -15.60
N ILE A 208 25.53 8.27 -16.53
CA ILE A 208 26.71 8.32 -17.40
C ILE A 208 27.78 9.25 -16.78
#